data_ba8bbf935dbbfbe87392b92e4f7c1204
#
_entry.id   ba8bbf935dbbfbe87392b92e4f7c1204
#
_cell.length_a   1.000
_cell.length_b   1.000
_cell.length_c   1.000
_cell.angle_alpha   90.00
_cell.angle_beta   90.00
_cell.angle_gamma   90.00
#
_symmetry.space_group_name_H-M   'P 1'
#
loop_
_entity.id
_entity.type
_entity.pdbx_description
1 polymer ?
#
loop_
_entity_poly.entity_id
_entity_poly.type
_entity_poly.pdbx_seq_one_letter_code
_entity_poly.pdbx_strand_id
1 'polypeptide(L)'
;MKKKKDEITIRSSATEYLTYVASVGDQQDSIEMRYEDENIWLTQKMMATLYDVGTNTINYHIKKIFEDSELQEDSVIRKFRITAADGKSYSTNHYSLEMIIAVGFKVNSERAVQFRKWVNQIAKDYTIKGWAMDDERLKNGGSVLTVEYFDLLLEQIREIRLSERRFYQKITDIYATALDYDRTAKTTQQFFAKVQNKMHYAVHGHTAAELIYERADADKPHMGLTTWTAAPEGKIVKSDVSVAKNYLSEKEMRSLERIVSAYLDLAEDRAERHIPMTMEDWSKRLDLFLIADDREVLRDAGKITAEIAKAKAETEFEKYRVIQDRLFMSDFDKYMLELEENAKK
;
A
#
# COMPACT_ATOMS: atom_id res chain seq x y z
N MET A 1 39.86 30.52 17.10
CA MET A 1 38.57 30.32 16.42
C MET A 1 38.31 28.81 16.39
N LYS A 2 37.38 28.30 17.21
CA LYS A 2 36.94 26.88 17.14
C LYS A 2 36.11 26.72 15.86
N LYS A 3 36.56 25.85 14.92
CA LYS A 3 35.74 25.42 13.78
C LYS A 3 34.44 24.83 14.35
N LYS A 4 33.29 25.41 14.02
CA LYS A 4 31.99 24.75 14.21
C LYS A 4 32.08 23.41 13.52
N LYS A 5 31.94 22.31 14.26
CA LYS A 5 31.60 20.99 13.68
C LYS A 5 30.29 21.17 12.96
N ASP A 6 30.30 20.99 11.65
CA ASP A 6 29.06 20.97 10.88
C ASP A 6 28.20 19.85 11.45
N GLU A 7 27.04 20.21 12.00
CA GLU A 7 26.05 19.27 12.47
C GLU A 7 25.54 18.50 11.26
N ILE A 8 25.84 17.20 11.21
CA ILE A 8 25.32 16.32 10.16
C ILE A 8 23.81 16.20 10.35
N THR A 9 23.05 16.86 9.50
CA THR A 9 21.61 16.76 9.50
C THR A 9 21.21 15.40 8.91
N ILE A 10 20.47 14.58 9.68
CA ILE A 10 19.93 13.30 9.20
C ILE A 10 18.81 13.63 8.23
N ARG A 11 18.94 13.22 6.95
CA ARG A 11 17.92 13.38 5.96
C ARG A 11 16.92 12.23 6.04
N SER A 12 15.67 12.48 5.66
CA SER A 12 14.56 11.52 5.78
C SER A 12 14.66 10.33 4.83
N SER A 13 15.35 10.48 3.70
CA SER A 13 15.48 9.46 2.67
C SER A 13 16.77 8.64 2.80
N ALA A 14 16.64 7.31 2.67
CA ALA A 14 17.81 6.41 2.62
C ALA A 14 18.75 6.77 1.48
N THR A 15 18.19 7.06 0.31
CA THR A 15 18.93 7.39 -0.90
C THR A 15 19.63 8.74 -0.74
N GLU A 16 18.95 9.75 -0.20
CA GLU A 16 19.53 11.04 0.08
C GLU A 16 20.59 10.98 1.19
N TYR A 17 20.33 10.19 2.25
CA TYR A 17 21.30 9.96 3.29
C TYR A 17 22.57 9.29 2.76
N LEU A 18 22.41 8.21 1.97
CA LEU A 18 23.52 7.51 1.35
C LEU A 18 24.27 8.44 0.36
N THR A 19 23.56 9.25 -0.41
CA THR A 19 24.15 10.25 -1.32
C THR A 19 24.84 11.36 -0.55
N TYR A 20 24.25 11.85 0.53
CA TYR A 20 24.84 12.88 1.41
C TYR A 20 26.12 12.37 2.08
N VAL A 21 26.10 11.19 2.68
CA VAL A 21 27.28 10.59 3.31
C VAL A 21 28.38 10.35 2.27
N ALA A 22 28.00 9.95 1.06
CA ALA A 22 28.93 9.82 -0.06
C ALA A 22 29.56 11.16 -0.50
N SER A 23 28.79 12.25 -0.46
CA SER A 23 29.23 13.59 -0.87
C SER A 23 30.06 14.32 0.17
N VAL A 24 29.95 13.96 1.45
CA VAL A 24 30.71 14.57 2.57
C VAL A 24 32.12 13.96 2.73
N GLY A 25 32.38 12.80 2.13
CA GLY A 25 33.72 12.25 1.97
C GLY A 25 34.52 13.08 0.96
N ASP A 26 35.85 13.25 1.17
CA ASP A 26 36.73 14.04 0.32
C ASP A 26 36.38 13.95 -1.17
N GLN A 27 36.30 15.07 -1.84
CA GLN A 27 35.73 15.32 -3.18
C GLN A 27 36.33 14.49 -4.35
N GLN A 28 37.20 13.55 -4.13
CA GLN A 28 37.84 12.75 -5.16
C GLN A 28 37.17 11.39 -5.46
N ASP A 29 36.33 10.88 -4.58
CA ASP A 29 35.62 9.61 -4.80
C ASP A 29 34.10 9.83 -4.72
N SER A 30 33.50 10.29 -5.82
CA SER A 30 32.03 10.21 -5.97
C SER A 30 31.62 8.74 -5.88
N ILE A 31 30.80 8.38 -4.89
CA ILE A 31 30.24 7.05 -4.79
C ILE A 31 29.14 6.97 -5.85
N GLU A 32 29.40 6.25 -6.92
CA GLU A 32 28.43 5.96 -7.95
C GLU A 32 27.56 4.80 -7.45
N MET A 33 26.45 5.12 -6.77
CA MET A 33 25.46 4.12 -6.37
C MET A 33 24.74 3.57 -7.58
N ARG A 34 24.65 2.23 -7.66
CA ARG A 34 23.86 1.59 -8.71
C ARG A 34 22.48 1.27 -8.18
N TYR A 35 21.45 1.72 -8.88
CA TYR A 35 20.07 1.34 -8.65
C TYR A 35 19.60 0.40 -9.77
N GLU A 36 19.19 -0.80 -9.41
CA GLU A 36 18.68 -1.82 -10.33
C GLU A 36 17.77 -2.79 -9.56
N ASP A 37 16.65 -3.17 -10.18
CA ASP A 37 15.64 -4.07 -9.60
C ASP A 37 15.16 -3.61 -8.21
N GLU A 38 14.75 -2.35 -8.11
CA GLU A 38 14.25 -1.73 -6.86
C GLU A 38 15.24 -1.81 -5.68
N ASN A 39 16.53 -1.99 -5.96
CA ASN A 39 17.55 -2.16 -4.95
C ASN A 39 18.77 -1.25 -5.22
N ILE A 40 19.49 -0.91 -4.16
CA ILE A 40 20.73 -0.14 -4.18
C ILE A 40 21.88 -1.12 -4.02
N TRP A 41 22.89 -0.99 -4.89
CA TRP A 41 24.04 -1.88 -4.95
C TRP A 41 25.33 -1.11 -4.75
N LEU A 42 26.12 -1.47 -3.74
CA LEU A 42 27.44 -0.90 -3.46
C LEU A 42 28.55 -1.94 -3.48
N THR A 43 29.74 -1.55 -3.89
CA THR A 43 30.94 -2.37 -3.69
C THR A 43 31.45 -2.28 -2.25
N GLN A 44 32.34 -3.18 -1.83
CA GLN A 44 33.00 -3.10 -0.53
C GLN A 44 33.75 -1.77 -0.34
N LYS A 45 34.37 -1.26 -1.40
CA LYS A 45 35.09 0.03 -1.36
C LYS A 45 34.12 1.19 -1.10
N MET A 46 32.97 1.17 -1.76
CA MET A 46 31.91 2.20 -1.57
C MET A 46 31.33 2.14 -0.15
N MET A 47 31.08 0.93 0.39
CA MET A 47 30.64 0.78 1.78
C MET A 47 31.72 1.24 2.78
N ALA A 48 33.00 1.02 2.48
CA ALA A 48 34.11 1.51 3.31
C ALA A 48 34.10 3.05 3.40
N THR A 49 33.90 3.72 2.25
CA THR A 49 33.73 5.18 2.21
C THR A 49 32.45 5.63 2.91
N LEU A 50 31.32 4.92 2.70
CA LEU A 50 30.03 5.23 3.33
C LEU A 50 30.14 5.25 4.85
N TYR A 51 30.76 4.24 5.44
CA TYR A 51 30.88 4.07 6.89
C TYR A 51 32.18 4.63 7.49
N ASP A 52 33.04 5.23 6.66
CA ASP A 52 34.32 5.78 7.07
C ASP A 52 35.19 4.74 7.82
N VAL A 53 35.44 3.61 7.17
CA VAL A 53 36.25 2.50 7.68
C VAL A 53 37.09 1.87 6.57
N GLY A 54 38.06 1.03 6.93
CA GLY A 54 38.84 0.29 5.95
C GLY A 54 38.03 -0.81 5.24
N THR A 55 38.33 -1.08 3.98
CA THR A 55 37.71 -2.17 3.20
C THR A 55 37.86 -3.53 3.88
N ASN A 56 38.96 -3.76 4.60
CA ASN A 56 39.18 -4.99 5.37
C ASN A 56 38.13 -5.16 6.49
N THR A 57 37.71 -4.06 7.14
CA THR A 57 36.66 -4.07 8.13
C THR A 57 35.33 -4.46 7.51
N ILE A 58 35.00 -3.89 6.36
CA ILE A 58 33.77 -4.25 5.60
C ILE A 58 33.79 -5.74 5.24
N ASN A 59 34.89 -6.22 4.68
CA ASN A 59 35.04 -7.64 4.31
C ASN A 59 34.89 -8.58 5.52
N TYR A 60 35.47 -8.19 6.66
CA TYR A 60 35.31 -8.96 7.90
C TYR A 60 33.84 -9.07 8.32
N HIS A 61 33.10 -7.94 8.32
CA HIS A 61 31.70 -7.96 8.73
C HIS A 61 30.80 -8.70 7.72
N ILE A 62 31.05 -8.58 6.43
CA ILE A 62 30.32 -9.36 5.41
C ILE A 62 30.49 -10.87 5.66
N LYS A 63 31.73 -11.34 5.89
CA LYS A 63 31.97 -12.74 6.21
C LYS A 63 31.24 -13.18 7.46
N LYS A 64 31.24 -12.36 8.50
CA LYS A 64 30.51 -12.65 9.75
C LYS A 64 29.00 -12.73 9.55
N ILE A 65 28.40 -11.88 8.73
CA ILE A 65 26.97 -11.90 8.40
C ILE A 65 26.61 -13.22 7.72
N PHE A 66 27.47 -13.73 6.82
CA PHE A 66 27.25 -15.04 6.19
C PHE A 66 27.49 -16.22 7.13
N GLU A 67 28.55 -16.18 7.95
CA GLU A 67 28.84 -17.18 8.97
C GLU A 67 27.70 -17.31 9.99
N ASP A 68 27.11 -16.16 10.39
CA ASP A 68 25.99 -16.10 11.32
C ASP A 68 24.63 -16.46 10.64
N SER A 69 24.63 -16.75 9.34
CA SER A 69 23.43 -17.04 8.51
C SER A 69 22.38 -15.92 8.56
N GLU A 70 22.80 -14.67 8.79
CA GLU A 70 21.91 -13.50 8.84
C GLU A 70 21.38 -13.16 7.46
N LEU A 71 22.21 -13.30 6.40
CA LEU A 71 21.85 -13.14 5.00
C LEU A 71 22.44 -14.26 4.15
N GLN A 72 21.78 -14.58 3.02
CA GLN A 72 22.26 -15.57 2.07
C GLN A 72 23.09 -14.89 0.97
N GLU A 73 24.22 -15.50 0.59
CA GLU A 73 25.17 -14.89 -0.36
C GLU A 73 24.55 -14.67 -1.75
N ASP A 74 23.77 -15.60 -2.24
CA ASP A 74 23.13 -15.58 -3.55
C ASP A 74 22.02 -14.51 -3.67
N SER A 75 21.40 -14.12 -2.56
CA SER A 75 20.35 -13.09 -2.54
C SER A 75 20.90 -11.65 -2.46
N VAL A 76 22.10 -11.47 -1.91
CA VAL A 76 22.64 -10.14 -1.59
C VAL A 76 23.91 -9.77 -2.37
N ILE A 77 24.43 -10.64 -3.22
CA ILE A 77 25.58 -10.37 -4.09
C ILE A 77 25.20 -10.46 -5.55
N ARG A 78 25.55 -9.40 -6.30
CA ARG A 78 25.44 -9.38 -7.76
C ARG A 78 26.74 -8.91 -8.39
N LYS A 79 27.11 -9.48 -9.53
CA LYS A 79 28.28 -9.08 -10.28
C LYS A 79 27.91 -8.09 -11.37
N PHE A 80 28.51 -6.92 -11.32
CA PHE A 80 28.37 -5.92 -12.38
C PHE A 80 29.70 -5.68 -13.08
N ARG A 81 29.63 -5.34 -14.37
CA ARG A 81 30.80 -4.93 -15.14
C ARG A 81 31.04 -3.44 -14.91
N ILE A 82 32.24 -3.11 -14.48
CA ILE A 82 32.71 -1.73 -14.31
C ILE A 82 33.84 -1.50 -15.30
N THR A 83 33.79 -0.40 -16.07
CA THR A 83 34.89 0.04 -16.91
C THR A 83 35.81 0.92 -16.05
N ALA A 84 37.03 0.45 -15.81
CA ALA A 84 38.01 1.19 -15.06
C ALA A 84 38.67 2.32 -15.90
N ALA A 85 39.42 3.21 -15.25
CA ALA A 85 40.10 4.33 -15.89
C ALA A 85 41.13 3.88 -16.98
N ASP A 86 41.56 2.63 -16.93
CA ASP A 86 42.41 2.00 -17.94
C ASP A 86 41.66 1.52 -19.20
N GLY A 87 40.35 1.74 -19.29
CA GLY A 87 39.46 1.32 -20.37
C GLY A 87 39.09 -0.16 -20.37
N LYS A 88 39.54 -0.95 -19.37
CA LYS A 88 39.21 -2.37 -19.25
C LYS A 88 37.95 -2.57 -18.40
N SER A 89 37.16 -3.58 -18.75
CA SER A 89 35.97 -3.96 -17.98
C SER A 89 36.28 -5.07 -17.01
N TYR A 90 35.96 -4.84 -15.74
CA TYR A 90 36.12 -5.80 -14.65
C TYR A 90 34.75 -6.20 -14.09
N SER A 91 34.60 -7.50 -13.77
CA SER A 91 33.43 -7.98 -13.06
C SER A 91 33.65 -7.82 -11.56
N THR A 92 32.84 -6.96 -10.93
CA THR A 92 32.99 -6.58 -9.53
C THR A 92 31.76 -6.96 -8.74
N ASN A 93 31.96 -7.55 -7.55
CA ASN A 93 30.86 -7.85 -6.63
C ASN A 93 30.26 -6.56 -6.07
N HIS A 94 28.95 -6.45 -6.16
CA HIS A 94 28.15 -5.44 -5.49
C HIS A 94 27.22 -6.12 -4.51
N TYR A 95 26.91 -5.43 -3.45
CA TYR A 95 26.13 -5.90 -2.33
C TYR A 95 24.84 -5.07 -2.24
N SER A 96 23.73 -5.74 -1.98
CA SER A 96 22.39 -5.14 -1.92
C SER A 96 22.21 -4.22 -0.72
N LEU A 97 21.11 -3.47 -0.69
CA LEU A 97 20.76 -2.58 0.42
C LEU A 97 20.66 -3.33 1.76
N GLU A 98 20.18 -4.58 1.75
CA GLU A 98 20.09 -5.43 2.94
C GLU A 98 21.48 -5.67 3.55
N MET A 99 22.47 -6.00 2.71
CA MET A 99 23.85 -6.17 3.16
C MET A 99 24.46 -4.84 3.64
N ILE A 100 24.17 -3.73 2.95
CA ILE A 100 24.63 -2.39 3.35
C ILE A 100 24.11 -2.07 4.76
N ILE A 101 22.84 -2.32 5.01
CA ILE A 101 22.19 -2.12 6.32
C ILE A 101 22.83 -3.02 7.38
N ALA A 102 22.95 -4.31 7.12
CA ALA A 102 23.52 -5.27 8.07
C ALA A 102 24.95 -4.91 8.49
N VAL A 103 25.79 -4.53 7.53
CA VAL A 103 27.15 -4.03 7.78
C VAL A 103 27.12 -2.76 8.64
N GLY A 104 26.21 -1.82 8.36
CA GLY A 104 26.08 -0.57 9.12
C GLY A 104 25.73 -0.77 10.60
N PHE A 105 25.04 -1.87 10.93
CA PHE A 105 24.78 -2.25 12.32
C PHE A 105 26.01 -2.85 13.03
N LYS A 106 26.91 -3.49 12.30
CA LYS A 106 28.09 -4.17 12.87
C LYS A 106 29.34 -3.27 12.95
N VAL A 107 29.44 -2.28 12.07
CA VAL A 107 30.58 -1.35 12.02
C VAL A 107 30.55 -0.34 13.18
N ASN A 108 31.72 -0.07 13.77
CA ASN A 108 31.88 0.92 14.83
C ASN A 108 32.59 2.17 14.33
N SER A 109 31.83 3.11 13.77
CA SER A 109 32.31 4.43 13.33
C SER A 109 31.27 5.50 13.62
N GLU A 110 31.67 6.78 13.60
CA GLU A 110 30.71 7.90 13.81
C GLU A 110 29.63 7.91 12.72
N ARG A 111 29.99 7.66 11.48
CA ARG A 111 29.04 7.55 10.35
C ARG A 111 28.07 6.37 10.51
N ALA A 112 28.56 5.23 10.96
CA ALA A 112 27.69 4.07 11.24
C ALA A 112 26.72 4.37 12.41
N VAL A 113 27.15 5.13 13.43
CA VAL A 113 26.24 5.59 14.50
C VAL A 113 25.15 6.50 13.94
N GLN A 114 25.46 7.45 13.06
CA GLN A 114 24.44 8.30 12.41
C GLN A 114 23.48 7.50 11.56
N PHE A 115 24.01 6.55 10.80
CA PHE A 115 23.20 5.62 10.01
C PHE A 115 22.20 4.85 10.89
N ARG A 116 22.66 4.24 11.99
CA ARG A 116 21.78 3.51 12.93
C ARG A 116 20.72 4.42 13.57
N LYS A 117 21.05 5.66 13.92
CA LYS A 117 20.06 6.63 14.44
C LYS A 117 18.95 6.90 13.42
N TRP A 118 19.33 7.06 12.17
CA TRP A 118 18.38 7.27 11.07
C TRP A 118 17.48 6.04 10.84
N VAL A 119 18.05 4.82 10.74
CA VAL A 119 17.26 3.57 10.59
C VAL A 119 16.32 3.38 11.78
N ASN A 120 16.80 3.62 13.00
CA ASN A 120 15.99 3.52 14.22
C ASN A 120 14.82 4.53 14.20
N GLN A 121 15.01 5.72 13.65
CA GLN A 121 13.92 6.69 13.52
C GLN A 121 12.84 6.20 12.56
N ILE A 122 13.22 5.62 11.42
CA ILE A 122 12.27 5.00 10.47
C ILE A 122 11.50 3.86 11.16
N ALA A 123 12.21 2.95 11.83
CA ALA A 123 11.59 1.83 12.54
C ALA A 123 10.63 2.31 13.64
N LYS A 124 11.02 3.36 14.39
CA LYS A 124 10.17 3.99 15.41
C LYS A 124 8.92 4.61 14.79
N ASP A 125 9.07 5.39 13.72
CA ASP A 125 7.94 6.03 13.05
C ASP A 125 6.96 4.97 12.52
N TYR A 126 7.46 3.94 11.85
CA TYR A 126 6.63 2.83 11.38
C TYR A 126 5.92 2.11 12.52
N THR A 127 6.63 1.79 13.62
CA THR A 127 6.04 1.07 14.76
C THR A 127 4.95 1.88 15.47
N ILE A 128 5.15 3.18 15.63
CA ILE A 128 4.21 4.05 16.36
C ILE A 128 3.07 4.52 15.47
N LYS A 129 3.36 4.97 14.25
CA LYS A 129 2.40 5.60 13.34
C LYS A 129 1.77 4.60 12.36
N GLY A 130 2.41 3.44 12.12
CA GLY A 130 2.04 2.46 11.10
C GLY A 130 2.54 2.83 9.69
N TRP A 131 3.34 3.89 9.54
CA TRP A 131 3.90 4.33 8.26
C TRP A 131 5.18 5.15 8.46
N ALA A 132 6.05 5.12 7.44
CA ALA A 132 7.19 6.01 7.30
C ALA A 132 7.17 6.60 5.88
N MET A 133 7.31 7.93 5.76
CA MET A 133 7.18 8.64 4.48
C MET A 133 8.27 9.70 4.37
N ASP A 134 8.83 9.83 3.17
CA ASP A 134 9.74 10.90 2.78
C ASP A 134 8.98 11.98 2.02
N ASP A 135 8.36 12.89 2.77
CA ASP A 135 7.50 13.94 2.25
C ASP A 135 8.21 14.85 1.24
N GLU A 136 9.47 15.20 1.50
CA GLU A 136 10.23 16.12 0.64
C GLU A 136 10.52 15.47 -0.71
N ARG A 137 10.94 14.21 -0.71
CA ARG A 137 11.21 13.47 -1.93
C ARG A 137 9.94 13.29 -2.77
N LEU A 138 8.82 12.94 -2.12
CA LEU A 138 7.54 12.75 -2.79
C LEU A 138 6.98 14.06 -3.39
N LYS A 139 7.15 15.21 -2.70
CA LYS A 139 6.69 16.52 -3.18
C LYS A 139 7.55 17.05 -4.34
N ASN A 140 8.85 16.83 -4.29
CA ASN A 140 9.79 17.44 -5.23
C ASN A 140 9.97 16.62 -6.52
N GLY A 141 9.38 15.43 -6.63
CA GLY A 141 9.47 14.58 -7.84
C GLY A 141 10.91 14.23 -8.25
N GLY A 142 11.87 14.38 -7.34
CA GLY A 142 13.28 14.60 -7.63
C GLY A 142 14.17 13.37 -7.76
N SER A 143 13.68 12.16 -7.97
CA SER A 143 14.57 11.04 -8.27
C SER A 143 13.92 10.02 -9.19
N VAL A 144 14.77 9.26 -9.89
CA VAL A 144 14.41 8.14 -10.77
C VAL A 144 13.47 7.10 -10.08
N LEU A 145 13.37 7.17 -8.75
CA LEU A 145 12.62 6.25 -7.89
C LEU A 145 11.17 6.66 -7.60
N THR A 146 10.65 7.79 -8.10
CA THR A 146 9.51 8.43 -7.42
C THR A 146 8.22 8.54 -8.19
N VAL A 147 8.18 8.52 -9.50
CA VAL A 147 6.94 8.79 -10.25
C VAL A 147 5.93 7.66 -10.05
N GLU A 148 6.36 6.42 -10.20
CA GLU A 148 5.50 5.25 -10.03
C GLU A 148 5.08 5.04 -8.57
N TYR A 149 5.97 5.28 -7.61
CA TYR A 149 5.67 5.14 -6.18
C TYR A 149 4.72 6.20 -5.64
N PHE A 150 4.70 7.40 -6.22
CA PHE A 150 3.73 8.43 -5.84
C PHE A 150 2.30 8.02 -6.19
N ASP A 151 2.10 7.46 -7.38
CA ASP A 151 0.78 6.98 -7.80
C ASP A 151 0.32 5.79 -6.95
N LEU A 152 1.22 4.85 -6.64
CA LEU A 152 0.95 3.73 -5.74
C LEU A 152 0.56 4.22 -4.33
N LEU A 153 1.27 5.22 -3.80
CA LEU A 153 0.95 5.81 -2.50
C LEU A 153 -0.43 6.45 -2.50
N LEU A 154 -0.80 7.18 -3.55
CA LEU A 154 -2.14 7.76 -3.69
C LEU A 154 -3.23 6.69 -3.74
N GLU A 155 -2.98 5.57 -4.41
CA GLU A 155 -3.89 4.43 -4.43
C GLU A 155 -4.05 3.83 -3.03
N GLN A 156 -2.96 3.57 -2.31
CA GLN A 156 -3.00 3.06 -0.94
C GLN A 156 -3.76 4.00 0.02
N ILE A 157 -3.54 5.31 -0.08
CA ILE A 157 -4.28 6.29 0.72
C ILE A 157 -5.79 6.20 0.42
N ARG A 158 -6.17 6.04 -0.84
CA ARG A 158 -7.58 5.89 -1.25
C ARG A 158 -8.18 4.60 -0.69
N GLU A 159 -7.48 3.48 -0.80
CA GLU A 159 -7.90 2.20 -0.23
C GLU A 159 -8.11 2.28 1.29
N ILE A 160 -7.19 2.93 2.03
CA ILE A 160 -7.32 3.13 3.48
C ILE A 160 -8.55 3.97 3.80
N ARG A 161 -8.81 5.04 3.04
CA ARG A 161 -10.01 5.88 3.20
C ARG A 161 -11.31 5.11 2.94
N LEU A 162 -11.25 4.15 2.03
CA LEU A 162 -12.40 3.32 1.63
C LEU A 162 -12.59 2.07 2.46
N SER A 163 -11.66 1.72 3.35
CA SER A 163 -11.94 0.65 4.28
C SER A 163 -13.30 0.96 4.95
N GLU A 164 -14.27 0.04 4.87
CA GLU A 164 -15.66 0.27 5.30
C GLU A 164 -15.75 1.00 6.63
N ARG A 165 -14.94 0.55 7.59
CA ARG A 165 -14.91 1.14 8.93
C ARG A 165 -14.49 2.61 8.92
N ARG A 166 -13.47 3.00 8.14
CA ARG A 166 -12.97 4.38 8.06
C ARG A 166 -13.92 5.27 7.27
N PHE A 167 -14.46 4.75 6.19
CA PHE A 167 -15.46 5.46 5.39
C PHE A 167 -16.70 5.79 6.20
N TYR A 168 -17.29 4.80 6.89
CA TYR A 168 -18.47 5.03 7.74
C TYR A 168 -18.16 5.97 8.92
N GLN A 169 -16.97 5.87 9.53
CA GLN A 169 -16.56 6.82 10.57
C GLN A 169 -16.54 8.25 10.03
N LYS A 170 -15.83 8.50 8.94
CA LYS A 170 -15.71 9.83 8.35
C LYS A 170 -17.06 10.41 7.91
N ILE A 171 -17.86 9.62 7.23
CA ILE A 171 -19.22 10.05 6.85
C ILE A 171 -20.05 10.33 8.10
N THR A 172 -19.98 9.49 9.12
CA THR A 172 -20.71 9.73 10.37
C THR A 172 -20.23 11.00 11.06
N ASP A 173 -18.92 11.24 11.13
CA ASP A 173 -18.35 12.45 11.73
C ASP A 173 -18.81 13.71 10.99
N ILE A 174 -18.79 13.69 9.65
CA ILE A 174 -19.25 14.80 8.82
C ILE A 174 -20.75 15.05 9.01
N TYR A 175 -21.57 14.01 8.96
CA TYR A 175 -23.01 14.13 9.11
C TYR A 175 -23.44 14.41 10.55
N ALA A 176 -22.62 14.06 11.55
CA ALA A 176 -22.84 14.48 12.93
C ALA A 176 -22.79 16.02 13.11
N THR A 177 -22.25 16.74 12.13
CA THR A 177 -22.32 18.20 12.10
C THR A 177 -23.67 18.73 11.57
N ALA A 178 -24.56 17.86 11.05
CA ALA A 178 -25.86 18.30 10.56
C ALA A 178 -26.79 18.72 11.71
N LEU A 179 -27.57 19.76 11.48
CA LEU A 179 -28.45 20.34 12.47
C LEU A 179 -29.55 19.40 12.99
N ASP A 180 -29.94 18.44 12.16
CA ASP A 180 -31.02 17.46 12.39
C ASP A 180 -30.49 16.02 12.55
N TYR A 181 -29.19 15.87 12.87
CA TYR A 181 -28.60 14.56 13.05
C TYR A 181 -29.07 13.91 14.36
N ASP A 182 -29.65 12.73 14.25
CA ASP A 182 -29.93 11.83 15.36
C ASP A 182 -29.40 10.43 15.08
N ARG A 183 -28.37 10.01 15.82
CA ARG A 183 -27.72 8.72 15.66
C ARG A 183 -28.69 7.53 15.82
N THR A 184 -29.74 7.69 16.62
CA THR A 184 -30.70 6.60 16.93
C THR A 184 -31.86 6.56 15.94
N ALA A 185 -32.07 7.63 15.17
CA ALA A 185 -33.17 7.70 14.22
C ALA A 185 -33.00 6.70 13.07
N LYS A 186 -34.09 6.01 12.76
CA LYS A 186 -34.17 5.10 11.60
C LYS A 186 -33.91 5.84 10.28
N THR A 187 -34.28 7.11 10.22
CA THR A 187 -34.01 8.01 9.09
C THR A 187 -32.54 8.20 8.81
N THR A 188 -31.71 8.30 9.85
CA THR A 188 -30.25 8.42 9.73
C THR A 188 -29.62 7.15 9.14
N GLN A 189 -30.06 5.96 9.58
CA GLN A 189 -29.61 4.69 9.00
C GLN A 189 -29.99 4.56 7.52
N GLN A 190 -31.22 4.93 7.18
CA GLN A 190 -31.70 4.92 5.80
C GLN A 190 -30.94 5.93 4.93
N PHE A 191 -30.53 7.04 5.49
CA PHE A 191 -29.74 8.04 4.80
C PHE A 191 -28.36 7.49 4.38
N PHE A 192 -27.65 6.80 5.27
CA PHE A 192 -26.36 6.19 4.92
C PHE A 192 -26.49 5.16 3.80
N ALA A 193 -27.51 4.30 3.85
CA ALA A 193 -27.78 3.35 2.79
C ALA A 193 -28.07 4.06 1.45
N LYS A 194 -28.80 5.17 1.48
CA LYS A 194 -29.10 5.99 0.30
C LYS A 194 -27.83 6.63 -0.29
N VAL A 195 -26.94 7.16 0.53
CA VAL A 195 -25.67 7.74 0.09
C VAL A 195 -24.81 6.67 -0.57
N GLN A 196 -24.68 5.49 0.05
CA GLN A 196 -23.93 4.39 -0.51
C GLN A 196 -24.49 3.93 -1.86
N ASN A 197 -25.79 3.76 -1.97
CA ASN A 197 -26.45 3.38 -3.22
C ASN A 197 -26.25 4.41 -4.34
N LYS A 198 -26.29 5.72 -4.02
CA LYS A 198 -26.02 6.78 -5.00
C LYS A 198 -24.60 6.70 -5.54
N MET A 199 -23.61 6.44 -4.67
CA MET A 199 -22.21 6.30 -5.10
C MET A 199 -22.00 5.07 -5.97
N HIS A 200 -22.58 3.91 -5.60
CA HIS A 200 -22.56 2.72 -6.45
C HIS A 200 -23.20 2.97 -7.80
N TYR A 201 -24.40 3.55 -7.81
CA TYR A 201 -25.13 3.84 -9.04
C TYR A 201 -24.36 4.76 -9.98
N ALA A 202 -23.70 5.78 -9.45
CA ALA A 202 -22.84 6.68 -10.21
C ALA A 202 -21.65 6.00 -10.87
N VAL A 203 -21.22 4.83 -10.39
CA VAL A 203 -20.08 4.08 -10.94
C VAL A 203 -20.49 3.11 -12.05
N HIS A 204 -21.58 2.37 -11.85
CA HIS A 204 -21.94 1.25 -12.72
C HIS A 204 -23.44 1.14 -13.05
N GLY A 205 -24.26 2.14 -12.70
CA GLY A 205 -25.68 2.20 -13.03
C GLY A 205 -26.61 1.29 -12.24
N HIS A 206 -26.12 0.69 -11.13
CA HIS A 206 -26.88 -0.21 -10.28
C HIS A 206 -26.73 0.18 -8.81
N THR A 207 -27.74 -0.10 -8.00
CA THR A 207 -27.60 -0.06 -6.54
C THR A 207 -26.74 -1.23 -6.06
N ALA A 208 -26.27 -1.18 -4.81
CA ALA A 208 -25.50 -2.28 -4.21
C ALA A 208 -26.27 -3.61 -4.27
N ALA A 209 -27.58 -3.59 -4.02
CA ALA A 209 -28.43 -4.78 -4.10
C ALA A 209 -28.58 -5.31 -5.52
N GLU A 210 -28.80 -4.43 -6.48
CA GLU A 210 -28.90 -4.81 -7.91
C GLU A 210 -27.61 -5.42 -8.42
N LEU A 211 -26.45 -4.87 -8.04
CA LEU A 211 -25.14 -5.39 -8.40
C LEU A 211 -24.94 -6.83 -7.91
N ILE A 212 -25.22 -7.07 -6.61
CA ILE A 212 -25.13 -8.41 -6.04
C ILE A 212 -26.07 -9.37 -6.76
N TYR A 213 -27.32 -8.94 -6.98
CA TYR A 213 -28.34 -9.75 -7.63
C TYR A 213 -27.96 -10.17 -9.05
N GLU A 214 -27.34 -9.28 -9.81
CA GLU A 214 -26.92 -9.52 -11.20
C GLU A 214 -25.65 -10.36 -11.30
N ARG A 215 -24.66 -10.12 -10.40
CA ARG A 215 -23.33 -10.71 -10.54
C ARG A 215 -23.13 -12.01 -9.78
N ALA A 216 -23.88 -12.25 -8.70
CA ALA A 216 -23.82 -13.49 -7.93
C ALA A 216 -24.34 -14.68 -8.77
N ASP A 217 -23.43 -15.57 -9.16
CA ASP A 217 -23.72 -16.67 -10.07
C ASP A 217 -22.71 -17.82 -9.81
N ALA A 218 -23.22 -18.96 -9.37
CA ALA A 218 -22.41 -20.13 -9.02
C ALA A 218 -21.61 -20.72 -10.19
N ASP A 219 -22.05 -20.46 -11.43
CA ASP A 219 -21.39 -20.97 -12.63
C ASP A 219 -20.19 -20.10 -13.08
N LYS A 220 -20.05 -18.90 -12.49
CA LYS A 220 -18.92 -18.01 -12.76
C LYS A 220 -17.71 -18.34 -11.88
N PRO A 221 -16.49 -18.05 -12.35
CA PRO A 221 -15.30 -18.09 -11.50
C PRO A 221 -15.51 -17.30 -10.20
N HIS A 222 -15.19 -17.91 -9.05
CA HIS A 222 -15.40 -17.31 -7.74
C HIS A 222 -16.85 -16.81 -7.50
N MET A 223 -17.83 -17.46 -8.12
CA MET A 223 -19.24 -17.08 -8.16
C MET A 223 -19.49 -15.60 -8.53
N GLY A 224 -18.62 -15.01 -9.35
CA GLY A 224 -18.68 -13.62 -9.80
C GLY A 224 -18.01 -12.60 -8.87
N LEU A 225 -17.43 -13.03 -7.74
CA LEU A 225 -16.63 -12.16 -6.88
C LEU A 225 -15.26 -11.88 -7.50
N THR A 226 -14.80 -10.66 -7.34
CA THR A 226 -13.46 -10.21 -7.71
C THR A 226 -12.51 -10.20 -6.50
N THR A 227 -13.07 -10.07 -5.28
CA THR A 227 -12.33 -10.15 -4.03
C THR A 227 -13.21 -10.74 -2.91
N TRP A 228 -12.61 -11.26 -1.85
CA TRP A 228 -13.27 -11.79 -0.65
C TRP A 228 -12.28 -11.76 0.52
N THR A 229 -12.74 -12.04 1.75
CA THR A 229 -11.93 -11.89 2.97
C THR A 229 -10.61 -12.66 2.94
N ALA A 230 -10.59 -13.85 2.34
CA ALA A 230 -9.41 -14.71 2.25
C ALA A 230 -8.83 -14.79 0.82
N ALA A 231 -9.11 -13.80 -0.05
CA ALA A 231 -8.59 -13.75 -1.42
C ALA A 231 -7.05 -13.63 -1.44
N PRO A 232 -6.38 -14.10 -2.49
CA PRO A 232 -6.91 -14.82 -3.64
C PRO A 232 -7.04 -16.33 -3.42
N GLU A 233 -6.32 -16.93 -2.47
CA GLU A 233 -6.17 -18.38 -2.35
C GLU A 233 -7.15 -19.03 -1.37
N GLY A 234 -7.72 -18.26 -0.46
CA GLY A 234 -8.61 -18.77 0.57
C GLY A 234 -10.06 -18.98 0.07
N LYS A 235 -10.86 -19.72 0.85
CA LYS A 235 -12.27 -19.97 0.53
C LYS A 235 -13.12 -18.70 0.64
N ILE A 236 -14.08 -18.57 -0.27
CA ILE A 236 -15.19 -17.64 -0.15
C ILE A 236 -16.10 -18.14 0.98
N VAL A 237 -16.52 -17.24 1.86
CA VAL A 237 -17.45 -17.54 2.96
C VAL A 237 -18.77 -16.80 2.78
N LYS A 238 -19.80 -17.26 3.49
CA LYS A 238 -21.16 -16.73 3.35
C LYS A 238 -21.29 -15.22 3.60
N SER A 239 -20.43 -14.65 4.46
CA SER A 239 -20.39 -13.19 4.69
C SER A 239 -19.89 -12.41 3.49
N ASP A 240 -19.02 -12.98 2.65
CA ASP A 240 -18.44 -12.29 1.50
C ASP A 240 -19.45 -12.01 0.40
N VAL A 241 -20.40 -12.93 0.20
CA VAL A 241 -21.33 -12.91 -0.95
C VAL A 241 -22.42 -11.85 -0.85
N SER A 242 -22.60 -11.25 0.32
CA SER A 242 -23.55 -10.16 0.55
C SER A 242 -22.93 -8.77 0.51
N VAL A 243 -21.65 -8.66 0.16
CA VAL A 243 -20.89 -7.40 0.12
C VAL A 243 -20.73 -6.95 -1.33
N ALA A 244 -21.42 -5.87 -1.73
CA ALA A 244 -21.46 -5.39 -3.11
C ALA A 244 -20.07 -5.07 -3.69
N LYS A 245 -19.16 -4.47 -2.90
CA LYS A 245 -17.81 -4.15 -3.35
C LYS A 245 -17.02 -5.38 -3.82
N ASN A 246 -17.33 -6.55 -3.30
CA ASN A 246 -16.65 -7.79 -3.67
C ASN A 246 -16.93 -8.24 -5.11
N TYR A 247 -17.94 -7.64 -5.74
CA TYR A 247 -18.33 -7.90 -7.14
C TYR A 247 -17.88 -6.81 -8.11
N LEU A 248 -17.22 -5.75 -7.63
CA LEU A 248 -16.73 -4.66 -8.48
C LEU A 248 -15.49 -5.11 -9.25
N SER A 249 -15.44 -4.78 -10.54
CA SER A 249 -14.19 -4.87 -11.29
C SER A 249 -13.18 -3.85 -10.75
N GLU A 250 -11.91 -4.07 -11.01
CA GLU A 250 -10.83 -3.16 -10.61
C GLU A 250 -11.08 -1.71 -11.08
N LYS A 251 -11.56 -1.54 -12.30
CA LYS A 251 -11.90 -0.22 -12.86
C LYS A 251 -13.06 0.44 -12.10
N GLU A 252 -14.10 -0.32 -11.75
CA GLU A 252 -15.24 0.17 -10.98
C GLU A 252 -14.81 0.52 -9.54
N MET A 253 -13.98 -0.31 -8.93
CA MET A 253 -13.44 -0.06 -7.60
C MET A 253 -12.64 1.25 -7.59
N ARG A 254 -11.69 1.42 -8.49
CA ARG A 254 -10.91 2.67 -8.61
C ARG A 254 -11.80 3.89 -8.85
N SER A 255 -12.87 3.74 -9.63
CA SER A 255 -13.82 4.82 -9.88
C SER A 255 -14.59 5.19 -8.61
N LEU A 256 -15.08 4.19 -7.86
CA LEU A 256 -15.76 4.40 -6.58
C LEU A 256 -14.85 5.11 -5.58
N GLU A 257 -13.60 4.67 -5.50
CA GLU A 257 -12.56 5.26 -4.65
C GLU A 257 -12.34 6.74 -4.91
N ARG A 258 -12.24 7.11 -6.16
CA ARG A 258 -12.05 8.51 -6.54
C ARG A 258 -13.25 9.38 -6.17
N ILE A 259 -14.46 8.91 -6.44
CA ILE A 259 -15.70 9.61 -6.11
C ILE A 259 -15.81 9.82 -4.60
N VAL A 260 -15.60 8.76 -3.84
CA VAL A 260 -15.69 8.79 -2.37
C VAL A 260 -14.65 9.76 -1.80
N SER A 261 -13.40 9.67 -2.25
CA SER A 261 -12.32 10.55 -1.77
C SER A 261 -12.62 12.02 -2.06
N ALA A 262 -13.03 12.34 -3.29
CA ALA A 262 -13.32 13.71 -3.69
C ALA A 262 -14.55 14.28 -2.94
N TYR A 263 -15.59 13.46 -2.72
CA TYR A 263 -16.75 13.88 -1.96
C TYR A 263 -16.41 14.12 -0.47
N LEU A 264 -15.59 13.25 0.13
CA LEU A 264 -15.16 13.43 1.51
C LEU A 264 -14.35 14.72 1.70
N ASP A 265 -13.42 15.02 0.79
CA ASP A 265 -12.62 16.25 0.85
C ASP A 265 -13.51 17.49 0.77
N LEU A 266 -14.51 17.49 -0.10
CA LEU A 266 -15.48 18.59 -0.22
C LEU A 266 -16.38 18.72 1.01
N ALA A 267 -16.73 17.61 1.63
CA ALA A 267 -17.56 17.59 2.84
C ALA A 267 -16.76 18.04 4.08
N GLU A 268 -15.49 17.65 4.19
CA GLU A 268 -14.57 18.10 5.24
C GLU A 268 -14.39 19.64 5.18
N ASP A 269 -14.10 20.22 4.00
CA ASP A 269 -13.99 21.68 3.82
C ASP A 269 -15.24 22.42 4.33
N ARG A 270 -16.44 21.90 4.04
CA ARG A 270 -17.68 22.51 4.52
C ARG A 270 -17.86 22.41 6.03
N ALA A 271 -17.51 21.27 6.62
CA ALA A 271 -17.56 21.07 8.06
C ALA A 271 -16.58 22.01 8.79
N GLU A 272 -15.36 22.16 8.29
CA GLU A 272 -14.36 23.09 8.84
C GLU A 272 -14.81 24.57 8.75
N ARG A 273 -15.50 24.94 7.68
CA ARG A 273 -16.07 26.28 7.51
C ARG A 273 -17.34 26.50 8.32
N HIS A 274 -17.78 25.54 9.10
CA HIS A 274 -19.00 25.62 9.97
C HIS A 274 -20.25 26.04 9.20
N ILE A 275 -20.39 25.59 7.93
CA ILE A 275 -21.59 25.90 7.14
C ILE A 275 -22.74 25.05 7.66
N PRO A 276 -23.84 25.65 8.16
CA PRO A 276 -24.97 24.89 8.67
C PRO A 276 -25.58 24.02 7.56
N MET A 277 -25.75 22.75 7.83
CA MET A 277 -26.27 21.76 6.88
C MET A 277 -27.29 20.86 7.59
N THR A 278 -28.35 20.52 6.91
CA THR A 278 -29.26 19.44 7.31
C THR A 278 -28.82 18.12 6.62
N MET A 279 -29.33 16.98 7.07
CA MET A 279 -29.11 15.69 6.41
C MET A 279 -29.58 15.72 4.94
N GLU A 280 -30.67 16.40 4.66
CA GLU A 280 -31.15 16.58 3.28
C GLU A 280 -30.23 17.47 2.44
N ASP A 281 -29.67 18.54 3.02
CA ASP A 281 -28.67 19.36 2.30
C ASP A 281 -27.44 18.56 1.91
N TRP A 282 -26.97 17.68 2.78
CA TRP A 282 -25.89 16.74 2.46
C TRP A 282 -26.24 15.81 1.30
N SER A 283 -27.47 15.27 1.28
CA SER A 283 -27.95 14.43 0.16
C SER A 283 -27.98 15.20 -1.16
N LYS A 284 -28.50 16.43 -1.15
CA LYS A 284 -28.55 17.30 -2.34
C LYS A 284 -27.14 17.67 -2.83
N ARG A 285 -26.20 17.89 -1.90
CA ARG A 285 -24.81 18.19 -2.25
C ARG A 285 -24.11 17.01 -2.93
N LEU A 286 -24.37 15.77 -2.47
CA LEU A 286 -23.89 14.58 -3.15
C LEU A 286 -24.43 14.52 -4.58
N ASP A 287 -25.73 14.77 -4.79
CA ASP A 287 -26.33 14.77 -6.13
C ASP A 287 -25.69 15.82 -7.04
N LEU A 288 -25.50 17.05 -6.54
CA LEU A 288 -24.83 18.13 -7.30
C LEU A 288 -23.37 17.78 -7.62
N PHE A 289 -22.65 17.15 -6.70
CA PHE A 289 -21.29 16.70 -6.93
C PHE A 289 -21.23 15.64 -8.04
N LEU A 290 -22.12 14.63 -7.99
CA LEU A 290 -22.16 13.58 -9.01
C LEU A 290 -22.55 14.13 -10.39
N ILE A 291 -23.51 15.05 -10.45
CA ILE A 291 -23.90 15.74 -11.69
C ILE A 291 -22.74 16.57 -12.26
N ALA A 292 -21.98 17.26 -11.40
CA ALA A 292 -20.82 18.04 -11.83
C ALA A 292 -19.66 17.17 -12.36
N ASP A 293 -19.63 15.87 -11.99
CA ASP A 293 -18.70 14.87 -12.52
C ASP A 293 -19.31 14.07 -13.71
N ASP A 294 -20.34 14.61 -14.35
CA ASP A 294 -21.06 14.00 -15.48
C ASP A 294 -21.59 12.59 -15.21
N ARG A 295 -21.99 12.30 -13.96
CA ARG A 295 -22.49 11.00 -13.53
C ARG A 295 -24.00 10.97 -13.37
N GLU A 296 -24.57 9.80 -13.61
CA GLU A 296 -25.98 9.58 -13.34
C GLU A 296 -26.26 9.48 -11.85
N VAL A 297 -27.36 10.11 -11.42
CA VAL A 297 -27.81 10.12 -10.03
C VAL A 297 -29.00 9.21 -9.84
N LEU A 298 -28.91 8.32 -8.85
CA LEU A 298 -30.02 7.47 -8.45
C LEU A 298 -31.19 8.32 -7.91
N ARG A 299 -32.34 8.24 -8.56
CA ARG A 299 -33.55 9.01 -8.23
C ARG A 299 -34.54 8.25 -7.37
N ASP A 300 -34.45 6.92 -7.33
CA ASP A 300 -35.35 6.04 -6.61
C ASP A 300 -34.57 5.08 -5.67
N ALA A 301 -35.25 4.09 -5.10
CA ALA A 301 -34.65 3.13 -4.17
C ALA A 301 -33.96 1.96 -4.87
N GLY A 302 -33.97 1.90 -6.23
CA GLY A 302 -33.58 0.74 -6.99
C GLY A 302 -34.73 -0.30 -7.10
N LYS A 303 -34.53 -1.28 -7.96
CA LYS A 303 -35.57 -2.33 -8.29
C LYS A 303 -35.46 -3.55 -7.40
N ILE A 304 -34.32 -3.79 -6.78
CA ILE A 304 -34.02 -4.98 -5.97
C ILE A 304 -33.74 -4.55 -4.53
N THR A 305 -34.40 -5.19 -3.58
CA THR A 305 -34.13 -4.94 -2.15
C THR A 305 -32.90 -5.70 -1.68
N ALA A 306 -32.29 -5.24 -0.58
CA ALA A 306 -31.13 -5.90 0.02
C ALA A 306 -31.43 -7.36 0.43
N GLU A 307 -32.65 -7.65 0.91
CA GLU A 307 -33.07 -8.97 1.31
C GLU A 307 -33.14 -9.92 0.11
N ILE A 308 -33.70 -9.48 -1.02
CA ILE A 308 -33.81 -10.29 -2.26
C ILE A 308 -32.38 -10.55 -2.81
N ALA A 309 -31.55 -9.55 -2.86
CA ALA A 309 -30.16 -9.69 -3.32
C ALA A 309 -29.37 -10.67 -2.46
N LYS A 310 -29.47 -10.53 -1.14
CA LYS A 310 -28.82 -11.41 -0.17
C LYS A 310 -29.31 -12.85 -0.30
N ALA A 311 -30.61 -13.08 -0.36
CA ALA A 311 -31.20 -14.41 -0.51
C ALA A 311 -30.72 -15.11 -1.79
N LYS A 312 -30.63 -14.37 -2.91
CA LYS A 312 -30.08 -14.91 -4.16
C LYS A 312 -28.60 -15.26 -4.01
N ALA A 313 -27.78 -14.34 -3.50
CA ALA A 313 -26.34 -14.55 -3.33
C ALA A 313 -26.03 -15.74 -2.40
N GLU A 314 -26.79 -15.90 -1.31
CA GLU A 314 -26.67 -17.05 -0.42
C GLU A 314 -27.10 -18.36 -1.12
N THR A 315 -28.12 -18.33 -1.96
CA THR A 315 -28.54 -19.51 -2.77
C THR A 315 -27.43 -19.91 -3.76
N GLU A 316 -26.85 -18.94 -4.45
CA GLU A 316 -25.74 -19.19 -5.37
C GLU A 316 -24.49 -19.69 -4.61
N PHE A 317 -24.23 -19.15 -3.42
CA PHE A 317 -23.14 -19.62 -2.58
C PHE A 317 -23.29 -21.09 -2.15
N GLU A 318 -24.49 -21.54 -1.78
CA GLU A 318 -24.68 -22.95 -1.40
C GLU A 318 -24.39 -23.90 -2.57
N LYS A 319 -24.68 -23.49 -3.81
CA LYS A 319 -24.30 -24.26 -5.02
C LYS A 319 -22.77 -24.22 -5.23
N TYR A 320 -22.18 -23.02 -5.16
CA TYR A 320 -20.74 -22.81 -5.38
C TYR A 320 -19.89 -23.50 -4.31
N ARG A 321 -20.33 -23.53 -3.06
CA ARG A 321 -19.64 -24.17 -1.95
C ARG A 321 -19.29 -25.64 -2.27
N VAL A 322 -20.19 -26.37 -2.89
CA VAL A 322 -19.93 -27.76 -3.28
C VAL A 322 -18.79 -27.86 -4.30
N ILE A 323 -18.74 -26.91 -5.23
CA ILE A 323 -17.67 -26.83 -6.24
C ILE A 323 -16.36 -26.45 -5.56
N GLN A 324 -16.40 -25.41 -4.75
CA GLN A 324 -15.25 -24.89 -4.00
C GLN A 324 -14.61 -25.95 -3.09
N ASP A 325 -15.45 -26.72 -2.36
CA ASP A 325 -14.97 -27.76 -1.44
C ASP A 325 -14.28 -28.93 -2.19
N ARG A 326 -14.64 -29.16 -3.46
CA ARG A 326 -13.98 -30.16 -4.31
C ARG A 326 -12.64 -29.66 -4.88
N LEU A 327 -12.54 -28.35 -5.15
CA LEU A 327 -11.38 -27.73 -5.76
C LEU A 327 -10.34 -27.27 -4.75
N PHE A 328 -10.76 -27.05 -3.51
CA PHE A 328 -9.89 -26.51 -2.47
C PHE A 328 -8.96 -27.60 -1.93
N MET A 329 -7.68 -27.42 -2.15
CA MET A 329 -6.66 -28.21 -1.49
C MET A 329 -6.26 -27.51 -0.18
N SER A 330 -6.31 -28.25 0.94
CA SER A 330 -5.84 -27.75 2.22
C SER A 330 -4.31 -27.51 2.17
N ASP A 331 -3.79 -26.65 3.08
CA ASP A 331 -2.35 -26.46 3.19
C ASP A 331 -1.62 -27.77 3.53
N PHE A 332 -2.29 -28.69 4.22
CA PHE A 332 -1.80 -30.04 4.47
C PHE A 332 -1.67 -30.84 3.16
N ASP A 333 -2.68 -30.79 2.29
CA ASP A 333 -2.64 -31.51 1.00
C ASP A 333 -1.55 -30.94 0.08
N LYS A 334 -1.37 -29.60 0.06
CA LYS A 334 -0.27 -28.94 -0.66
C LYS A 334 1.09 -29.39 -0.14
N TYR A 335 1.26 -29.41 1.18
CA TYR A 335 2.51 -29.88 1.81
C TYR A 335 2.81 -31.35 1.51
N MET A 336 1.80 -32.22 1.50
CA MET A 336 1.96 -33.61 1.13
C MET A 336 2.39 -33.78 -0.34
N LEU A 337 1.83 -32.98 -1.25
CA LEU A 337 2.26 -32.99 -2.66
C LEU A 337 3.70 -32.52 -2.83
N GLU A 338 4.13 -31.47 -2.13
CA GLU A 338 5.52 -31.00 -2.14
C GLU A 338 6.48 -32.08 -1.64
N LEU A 339 6.11 -32.82 -0.57
CA LEU A 339 6.90 -33.93 -0.07
C LEU A 339 7.00 -35.07 -1.09
N GLU A 340 5.92 -35.41 -1.78
CA GLU A 340 5.92 -36.43 -2.82
C GLU A 340 6.74 -36.02 -4.06
N GLU A 341 6.70 -34.75 -4.45
CA GLU A 341 7.54 -34.24 -5.56
C GLU A 341 9.04 -34.24 -5.20
N ASN A 342 9.37 -33.85 -3.97
CA ASN A 342 10.75 -33.87 -3.49
C ASN A 342 11.30 -35.30 -3.30
N ALA A 343 10.44 -36.28 -3.00
CA ALA A 343 10.83 -37.69 -2.92
C ALA A 343 11.07 -38.36 -4.29
N LYS A 344 10.58 -37.73 -5.38
CA LYS A 344 10.79 -38.22 -6.77
C LYS A 344 11.99 -37.58 -7.46
N LYS A 345 12.63 -36.59 -6.86
CA LYS A 345 13.90 -35.96 -7.28
C LYS A 345 15.09 -36.62 -6.56
#